data_e4362b22653947cc2bd9ce994ae9adf1
#
_entry.id   e4362b22653947cc2bd9ce994ae9adf1
#
_cell.length_a   1.000
_cell.length_b   1.000
_cell.length_c   1.000
_cell.angle_alpha   90.00
_cell.angle_beta   90.00
_cell.angle_gamma   90.00
#
_symmetry.space_group_name_H-M   'P 1'
#
loop_
_entity.id
_entity.type
_entity.pdbx_description
1 polymer ?
#
loop_
_entity_poly.entity_id
_entity_poly.type
_entity_poly.pdbx_seq_one_letter_code
_entity_poly.pdbx_strand_id
1 'polypeptide(L)'
;MNVIEIRRAPNIAQLARSALCASRKRPGVVAELPAVQLVHNDVRLDAAHIQRYTALCGFSPAQGVPLIYPQMLTFPLVTTYLTSADCPWPAMGTVHLANRIEQLHSLHANDRVRVEMSTGEL
;
A
#
# COMPACT_ATOMS: atom_id res chain seq x y z
N MET A 1 -18.18 -0.01 -8.30
CA MET A 1 -16.85 -0.08 -7.65
C MET A 1 -16.90 -1.16 -6.57
N ASN A 2 -15.98 -2.10 -6.62
CA ASN A 2 -15.89 -3.16 -5.62
C ASN A 2 -15.08 -2.64 -4.42
N VAL A 3 -15.69 -2.60 -3.22
CA VAL A 3 -15.05 -2.14 -1.99
C VAL A 3 -14.69 -3.34 -1.14
N ILE A 4 -13.41 -3.51 -0.85
CA ILE A 4 -12.87 -4.63 -0.07
C ILE A 4 -12.28 -4.07 1.22
N GLU A 5 -12.86 -4.45 2.36
CA GLU A 5 -12.31 -4.08 3.66
C GLU A 5 -11.27 -5.09 4.13
N ILE A 6 -10.08 -4.60 4.43
CA ILE A 6 -8.99 -5.38 5.02
C ILE A 6 -8.98 -5.12 6.53
N ARG A 7 -9.33 -6.14 7.30
CA ARG A 7 -9.35 -6.04 8.78
C ARG A 7 -7.98 -6.26 9.41
N ARG A 8 -7.11 -6.95 8.71
CA ARG A 8 -5.75 -7.24 9.17
C ARG A 8 -4.80 -7.28 7.97
N ALA A 9 -3.67 -6.58 8.10
CA ALA A 9 -2.63 -6.63 7.08
C ALA A 9 -2.15 -8.08 6.88
N PRO A 10 -2.02 -8.54 5.62
CA PRO A 10 -1.52 -9.87 5.33
C PRO A 10 -0.06 -10.00 5.80
N ASN A 11 0.30 -11.18 6.30
CA ASN A 11 1.67 -11.47 6.65
C ASN A 11 2.51 -11.83 5.41
N ILE A 12 3.84 -11.86 5.57
CA ILE A 12 4.78 -12.13 4.47
C ILE A 12 4.49 -13.49 3.80
N ALA A 13 4.13 -14.52 4.56
CA ALA A 13 3.83 -15.84 3.99
C ALA A 13 2.55 -15.83 3.12
N GLN A 14 1.52 -15.09 3.56
CA GLN A 14 0.29 -14.90 2.78
C GLN A 14 0.58 -14.12 1.49
N LEU A 15 1.37 -13.06 1.56
CA LEU A 15 1.77 -12.27 0.39
C LEU A 15 2.61 -13.10 -0.58
N ALA A 16 3.57 -13.87 -0.09
CA ALA A 16 4.40 -14.74 -0.93
C ALA A 16 3.57 -15.80 -1.66
N ARG A 17 2.60 -16.44 -0.97
CA ARG A 17 1.69 -17.40 -1.59
C ARG A 17 0.81 -16.75 -2.65
N SER A 18 0.25 -15.58 -2.36
CA SER A 18 -0.58 -14.84 -3.31
C SER A 18 0.22 -14.38 -4.52
N ALA A 19 1.46 -13.94 -4.33
CA ALA A 19 2.36 -13.57 -5.42
C ALA A 19 2.69 -14.77 -6.33
N LEU A 20 2.91 -15.95 -5.74
CA LEU A 20 3.14 -17.18 -6.50
C LEU A 20 1.93 -17.57 -7.35
N CYS A 21 0.72 -17.48 -6.79
CA CYS A 21 -0.52 -17.72 -7.54
C CYS A 21 -0.71 -16.67 -8.65
N ALA A 22 -0.41 -15.40 -8.38
CA ALA A 22 -0.51 -14.31 -9.34
C ALA A 22 0.53 -14.39 -10.46
N SER A 23 1.61 -15.14 -10.30
CA SER A 23 2.63 -15.35 -11.34
C SER A 23 2.10 -16.06 -12.59
N ARG A 24 0.94 -16.68 -12.51
CA ARG A 24 0.25 -17.29 -13.66
C ARG A 24 -0.41 -16.27 -14.60
N LYS A 25 -0.58 -15.02 -14.15
CA LYS A 25 -1.09 -13.93 -14.99
C LYS A 25 -0.08 -13.61 -16.07
N ARG A 26 -0.59 -13.15 -17.22
CA ARG A 26 0.25 -12.78 -18.36
C ARG A 26 0.32 -11.26 -18.48
N PRO A 27 1.48 -10.69 -18.82
CA PRO A 27 1.56 -9.29 -19.20
C PRO A 27 0.73 -9.04 -20.47
N GLY A 28 0.19 -7.85 -20.61
CA GLY A 28 -0.61 -7.47 -21.78
C GLY A 28 -1.28 -6.13 -21.58
N VAL A 29 -2.04 -5.71 -22.59
CA VAL A 29 -2.84 -4.49 -22.55
C VAL A 29 -4.27 -4.85 -22.18
N VAL A 30 -4.88 -4.10 -21.28
CA VAL A 30 -6.30 -4.18 -20.96
C VAL A 30 -7.00 -2.91 -21.40
N ALA A 31 -8.23 -3.04 -21.86
CA ALA A 31 -9.03 -1.90 -22.33
C ALA A 31 -9.48 -1.02 -21.16
N GLU A 32 -9.82 -1.65 -20.03
CA GLU A 32 -10.28 -0.97 -18.82
C GLU A 32 -9.69 -1.65 -17.58
N LEU A 33 -9.37 -0.86 -16.58
CA LEU A 33 -8.96 -1.34 -15.28
C LEU A 33 -10.19 -1.49 -14.39
N PRO A 34 -10.42 -2.66 -13.76
CA PRO A 34 -11.53 -2.79 -12.81
C PRO A 34 -11.46 -1.75 -11.71
N ALA A 35 -12.59 -1.10 -11.42
CA ALA A 35 -12.68 -0.15 -10.32
C ALA A 35 -12.76 -0.90 -8.98
N VAL A 36 -11.66 -0.87 -8.25
CA VAL A 36 -11.50 -1.54 -6.95
C VAL A 36 -11.07 -0.54 -5.91
N GLN A 37 -11.62 -0.64 -4.73
CA GLN A 37 -11.20 0.11 -3.55
C GLN A 37 -10.89 -0.86 -2.41
N LEU A 38 -9.70 -0.79 -1.85
CA LEU A 38 -9.31 -1.50 -0.65
C LEU A 38 -9.22 -0.50 0.51
N VAL A 39 -9.75 -0.90 1.65
CA VAL A 39 -9.82 -0.06 2.84
C VAL A 39 -9.28 -0.83 4.04
N HIS A 40 -8.41 -0.18 4.81
CA HIS A 40 -7.95 -0.67 6.10
C HIS A 40 -8.25 0.39 7.16
N ASN A 41 -9.24 0.10 7.99
CA ASN A 41 -9.69 1.00 9.04
C ASN A 41 -8.81 0.87 10.30
N ASP A 42 -8.76 1.96 11.07
CA ASP A 42 -8.20 1.99 12.42
C ASP A 42 -6.71 1.56 12.48
N VAL A 43 -5.93 1.97 11.49
CA VAL A 43 -4.49 1.69 11.44
C VAL A 43 -3.77 2.65 12.39
N ARG A 44 -3.08 2.09 13.38
CA ARG A 44 -2.28 2.88 14.31
C ARG A 44 -0.89 3.18 13.72
N LEU A 45 -0.48 4.43 13.84
CA LEU A 45 0.89 4.84 13.53
C LEU A 45 1.79 4.45 14.71
N ASP A 46 2.49 3.34 14.58
CA ASP A 46 3.36 2.79 15.63
C ASP A 46 4.61 3.67 15.80
N ALA A 47 4.76 4.27 16.98
CA ALA A 47 5.88 5.16 17.31
C ALA A 47 7.25 4.47 17.15
N ALA A 48 7.38 3.22 17.59
CA ALA A 48 8.63 2.48 17.47
C ALA A 48 8.98 2.16 16.01
N HIS A 49 7.98 1.85 15.21
CA HIS A 49 8.17 1.65 13.77
C HIS A 49 8.57 2.94 13.05
N ILE A 50 7.94 4.06 13.38
CA ILE A 50 8.30 5.39 12.85
C ILE A 50 9.75 5.72 13.20
N GLN A 51 10.17 5.49 14.44
CA GLN A 51 11.55 5.76 14.87
C GLN A 51 12.57 4.93 14.09
N ARG A 52 12.32 3.64 13.90
CA ARG A 52 13.20 2.76 13.10
C ARG A 52 13.26 3.21 11.65
N TYR A 53 12.12 3.55 11.06
CA TYR A 53 12.04 4.06 9.70
C TYR A 53 12.81 5.38 9.53
N THR A 54 12.60 6.33 10.44
CA THR A 54 13.27 7.63 10.46
C THR A 54 14.79 7.47 10.54
N ALA A 55 15.28 6.61 11.44
CA ALA A 55 16.70 6.33 11.60
C ALA A 55 17.30 5.65 10.37
N LEU A 56 16.61 4.64 9.82
CA LEU A 56 17.08 3.90 8.65
C LEU A 56 17.20 4.78 7.40
N CYS A 57 16.22 5.68 7.20
CA CYS A 57 16.17 6.59 6.05
C CYS A 57 16.98 7.87 6.25
N GLY A 58 17.56 8.10 7.43
CA GLY A 58 18.38 9.29 7.71
C GLY A 58 17.57 10.58 7.89
N PHE A 59 16.28 10.49 8.20
CA PHE A 59 15.46 11.66 8.52
C PHE A 59 15.75 12.18 9.93
N SER A 60 15.54 13.49 10.13
CA SER A 60 15.67 14.10 11.45
C SER A 60 14.47 13.72 12.34
N PRO A 61 14.68 13.17 13.56
CA PRO A 61 13.59 12.88 14.49
C PRO A 61 12.80 14.13 14.88
N ALA A 62 13.41 15.32 14.81
CA ALA A 62 12.76 16.59 15.14
C ALA A 62 11.67 17.00 14.14
N GLN A 63 11.64 16.43 12.95
CA GLN A 63 10.64 16.71 11.93
C GLN A 63 9.33 15.92 12.12
N GLY A 64 9.26 15.06 13.13
CA GLY A 64 8.09 14.21 13.38
C GLY A 64 7.97 13.06 12.39
N VAL A 65 6.74 12.72 12.00
CA VAL A 65 6.49 11.63 11.03
C VAL A 65 6.95 12.08 9.63
N PRO A 66 7.87 11.35 8.99
CA PRO A 66 8.33 11.70 7.64
C PRO A 66 7.18 11.69 6.63
N LEU A 67 7.20 12.63 5.68
CA LEU A 67 6.18 12.78 4.63
C LEU A 67 5.92 11.47 3.86
N ILE A 68 6.96 10.69 3.62
CA ILE A 68 6.84 9.45 2.85
C ILE A 68 6.45 8.23 3.70
N TYR A 69 6.44 8.35 5.02
CA TYR A 69 6.12 7.23 5.92
C TYR A 69 4.73 6.61 5.66
N PRO A 70 3.67 7.37 5.37
CA PRO A 70 2.35 6.80 5.06
C PRO A 70 2.35 5.81 3.90
N GLN A 71 3.32 5.87 3.00
CA GLN A 71 3.50 4.87 1.94
C GLN A 71 3.68 3.47 2.50
N MET A 72 4.30 3.33 3.67
CA MET A 72 4.47 2.04 4.35
C MET A 72 3.13 1.44 4.80
N LEU A 73 2.15 2.30 5.10
CA LEU A 73 0.80 1.88 5.51
C LEU A 73 -0.03 1.41 4.30
N THR A 74 0.24 1.92 3.11
CA THR A 74 -0.47 1.53 1.88
C THR A 74 0.07 0.25 1.28
N PHE A 75 1.30 -0.13 1.59
CA PHE A 75 1.98 -1.28 1.00
C PHE A 75 1.18 -2.60 1.12
N PRO A 76 0.56 -2.95 2.27
CA PRO A 76 -0.27 -4.13 2.37
C PRO A 76 -1.48 -4.12 1.43
N LEU A 77 -2.10 -2.95 1.20
CA LEU A 77 -3.24 -2.79 0.30
C LEU A 77 -2.80 -2.95 -1.16
N VAL A 78 -1.72 -2.27 -1.54
CA VAL A 78 -1.15 -2.35 -2.89
C VAL A 78 -0.74 -3.78 -3.23
N THR A 79 -0.05 -4.47 -2.34
CA THR A 79 0.35 -5.87 -2.57
C THR A 79 -0.84 -6.81 -2.62
N THR A 80 -1.85 -6.59 -1.79
CA THR A 80 -3.11 -7.35 -1.85
C THR A 80 -3.79 -7.18 -3.19
N TYR A 81 -3.89 -5.96 -3.71
CA TYR A 81 -4.45 -5.69 -5.03
C TYR A 81 -3.63 -6.37 -6.13
N LEU A 82 -2.32 -6.14 -6.18
CA LEU A 82 -1.45 -6.69 -7.23
C LEU A 82 -1.46 -8.22 -7.30
N THR A 83 -1.76 -8.88 -6.18
CA THR A 83 -1.86 -10.34 -6.11
C THR A 83 -3.29 -10.87 -6.21
N SER A 84 -4.29 -10.00 -6.29
CA SER A 84 -5.71 -10.36 -6.42
C SER A 84 -6.08 -10.72 -7.86
N ALA A 85 -7.26 -11.31 -8.02
CA ALA A 85 -7.82 -11.58 -9.35
C ALA A 85 -8.25 -10.30 -10.08
N ASP A 86 -8.51 -9.21 -9.34
CA ASP A 86 -8.92 -7.93 -9.92
C ASP A 86 -7.78 -7.18 -10.62
N CYS A 87 -6.53 -7.51 -10.29
CA CYS A 87 -5.37 -6.99 -11.02
C CYS A 87 -5.08 -7.88 -12.24
N PRO A 88 -5.15 -7.33 -13.47
CA PRO A 88 -4.98 -8.14 -14.67
C PRO A 88 -3.53 -8.57 -14.94
N TRP A 89 -2.56 -7.90 -14.33
CA TRP A 89 -1.14 -8.14 -14.59
C TRP A 89 -0.47 -8.95 -13.48
N PRO A 90 0.65 -9.63 -13.78
CA PRO A 90 1.46 -10.24 -12.74
C PRO A 90 2.11 -9.17 -11.86
N ALA A 91 2.17 -9.40 -10.56
CA ALA A 91 2.85 -8.48 -9.63
C ALA A 91 4.36 -8.41 -9.92
N MET A 92 4.95 -9.54 -10.26
CA MET A 92 6.36 -9.62 -10.68
C MET A 92 6.54 -8.99 -12.07
N GLY A 93 7.48 -8.05 -12.16
CA GLY A 93 7.74 -7.30 -13.39
C GLY A 93 6.99 -5.96 -13.46
N THR A 94 6.14 -5.65 -12.50
CA THR A 94 5.54 -4.32 -12.37
C THR A 94 6.59 -3.32 -11.92
N VAL A 95 6.67 -2.17 -12.60
CA VAL A 95 7.62 -1.11 -12.30
C VAL A 95 6.89 0.13 -11.82
N HIS A 96 7.32 0.67 -10.67
CA HIS A 96 6.82 1.93 -10.14
C HIS A 96 7.45 3.09 -10.91
N LEU A 97 6.67 3.79 -11.72
CA LEU A 97 7.17 4.85 -12.60
C LEU A 97 7.19 6.23 -11.93
N ALA A 98 6.18 6.53 -11.12
CA ALA A 98 6.05 7.85 -10.51
C ALA A 98 5.28 7.76 -9.19
N ASN A 99 5.54 8.71 -8.30
CA ASN A 99 4.80 8.87 -7.07
C ASN A 99 4.57 10.37 -6.81
N ARG A 100 3.38 10.72 -6.34
CA ARG A 100 3.06 12.05 -5.86
C ARG A 100 2.46 11.92 -4.46
N ILE A 101 3.04 12.64 -3.51
CA ILE A 101 2.57 12.66 -2.13
C ILE A 101 2.17 14.09 -1.79
N GLU A 102 0.98 14.25 -1.25
CA GLU A 102 0.45 15.52 -0.78
C GLU A 102 -0.05 15.35 0.65
N GLN A 103 0.47 16.16 1.55
CA GLN A 103 0.10 16.13 2.96
C GLN A 103 -0.77 17.34 3.29
N LEU A 104 -2.03 17.11 3.63
CA LEU A 104 -2.98 18.16 4.01
C LEU A 104 -2.94 18.46 5.53
N HIS A 105 -2.62 17.46 6.34
CA HIS A 105 -2.52 17.57 7.80
C HIS A 105 -1.31 16.81 8.32
N SER A 106 -0.71 17.31 9.38
CA SER A 106 0.39 16.63 10.05
C SER A 106 -0.08 15.35 10.72
N LEU A 107 0.73 14.30 10.60
CA LEU A 107 0.53 13.03 11.29
C LEU A 107 1.46 12.94 12.49
N HIS A 108 0.99 12.30 13.54
CA HIS A 108 1.73 12.10 14.77
C HIS A 108 1.82 10.61 15.13
N ALA A 109 2.84 10.27 15.88
CA ALA A 109 2.93 8.93 16.45
C ALA A 109 1.71 8.60 17.30
N ASN A 110 1.23 7.37 17.20
CA ASN A 110 0.02 6.84 17.82
C ASN A 110 -1.31 7.37 17.27
N ASP A 111 -1.30 8.23 16.25
CA ASP A 111 -2.54 8.54 15.52
C ASP A 111 -3.16 7.27 14.94
N ARG A 112 -4.47 7.29 14.82
CA ARG A 112 -5.23 6.26 14.12
C ARG A 112 -5.77 6.81 12.83
N VAL A 113 -5.51 6.11 11.74
CA VAL A 113 -5.88 6.54 10.40
C VAL A 113 -6.67 5.46 9.67
N ARG A 114 -7.47 5.89 8.73
CA ARG A 114 -8.05 5.02 7.73
C ARG A 114 -7.19 5.10 6.47
N VAL A 115 -6.77 3.95 5.98
CA VAL A 115 -5.97 3.85 4.76
C VAL A 115 -6.85 3.33 3.64
N GLU A 116 -6.87 4.06 2.53
CA GLU A 116 -7.61 3.68 1.34
C GLU A 116 -6.68 3.60 0.14
N MET A 117 -6.90 2.62 -0.69
CA MET A 117 -6.28 2.49 -2.01
C MET A 117 -7.37 2.26 -3.04
N SER A 118 -7.37 3.02 -4.10
CA SER A 118 -8.28 2.80 -5.23
C SER A 118 -7.50 2.75 -6.54
N THR A 119 -8.02 1.97 -7.49
CA THR A 119 -7.54 2.01 -8.87
C THR A 119 -8.08 3.26 -9.53
N GLY A 120 -7.23 3.95 -10.31
CA GLY A 120 -7.58 5.11 -11.12
C GLY A 120 -7.74 4.76 -12.59
N GLU A 121 -8.02 5.75 -13.40
CA GLU A 121 -7.99 5.66 -14.86
C GLU A 121 -6.55 5.49 -15.35
N LEU A 122 -6.40 4.78 -16.47
CA LEU A 122 -5.13 4.59 -17.18
C LEU A 122 -4.83 5.79 -18.07
#